data_395f908afbffd11fac96083a16b219af
#
_entry.id   395f908afbffd11fac96083a16b219af
#
_cell.length_a   1.000
_cell.length_b   1.000
_cell.length_c   1.000
_cell.angle_alpha   90.00
_cell.angle_beta   90.00
_cell.angle_gamma   90.00
#
_symmetry.space_group_name_H-M   'P 1'
#
loop_
_entity.id
_entity.type
_entity.pdbx_description
1 polymer ?
#
loop_
_entity_poly.entity_id
_entity_poly.type
_entity_poly.pdbx_seq_one_letter_code
_entity_poly.pdbx_strand_id
1 'polypeptide(L)'
;MAFDIQKLRSMSQKSFNAIKSSQNKAEKRGDDRFWKPERDANGNAMAVIRFLPPIDEDSLPWVETYNYFIPHGNSNYVEKSLRTIGKPDPMDEYRRELYQNAKTKEETAEISRKFRQNHNYISNILVIKDPAHPENEGKVKLYRYGVKIFQKIMDKTQVDEAFGDEPGNVFDWFNGANFKMKVTEVGDGSQRFPNYDRSEFASCSPVGTDDEIVAIANQMHDLKEFVDPNNFKSYDELKEIRDRVFGLGNYAKAQQTFESAPRAQQAKPSYEEEKVNDFGVATASAMVATATASAPWDGGDDIDFDSMLNEVEA
;
A
#
# COMPACT_ATOMS: atom_id res chain seq x y z
N MET A 1 12.19 -51.33 -7.15
CA MET A 1 12.27 -50.29 -8.22
C MET A 1 13.66 -49.72 -8.20
N ALA A 2 14.45 -49.90 -9.27
CA ALA A 2 15.79 -49.33 -9.36
C ALA A 2 15.64 -47.83 -9.81
N PHE A 3 16.16 -46.91 -9.02
CA PHE A 3 16.20 -45.50 -9.39
C PHE A 3 17.37 -45.28 -10.37
N ASP A 4 17.05 -44.68 -11.50
CA ASP A 4 18.05 -44.25 -12.49
C ASP A 4 18.71 -42.95 -11.99
N ILE A 5 20.05 -42.98 -11.89
CA ILE A 5 20.86 -41.83 -11.44
C ILE A 5 20.66 -40.59 -12.32
N GLN A 6 20.42 -40.72 -13.62
CA GLN A 6 20.13 -39.60 -14.50
C GLN A 6 18.80 -38.97 -14.15
N LYS A 7 17.79 -39.77 -13.80
CA LYS A 7 16.48 -39.30 -13.35
C LYS A 7 16.56 -38.54 -12.01
N LEU A 8 17.37 -39.05 -11.07
CA LEU A 8 17.61 -38.37 -9.79
C LEU A 8 18.33 -37.05 -9.94
N ARG A 9 19.30 -36.93 -10.85
CA ARG A 9 19.96 -35.65 -11.17
C ARG A 9 19.00 -34.67 -11.80
N SER A 10 18.17 -35.10 -12.74
CA SER A 10 17.14 -34.21 -13.37
C SER A 10 16.08 -33.75 -12.35
N MET A 11 15.69 -34.61 -11.44
CA MET A 11 14.75 -34.24 -10.34
C MET A 11 15.40 -33.25 -9.36
N SER A 12 16.66 -33.42 -9.01
CA SER A 12 17.40 -32.49 -8.15
C SER A 12 17.51 -31.09 -8.81
N GLN A 13 17.83 -31.06 -10.12
CA GLN A 13 17.91 -29.80 -10.88
C GLN A 13 16.55 -29.11 -10.98
N LYS A 14 15.47 -29.86 -11.23
CA LYS A 14 14.10 -29.33 -11.26
C LYS A 14 13.67 -28.81 -9.89
N SER A 15 13.99 -29.55 -8.83
CA SER A 15 13.74 -29.13 -7.45
C SER A 15 14.48 -27.85 -7.09
N PHE A 16 15.76 -27.73 -7.45
CA PHE A 16 16.56 -26.53 -7.24
C PHE A 16 16.00 -25.33 -8.01
N ASN A 17 15.61 -25.51 -9.27
CA ASN A 17 14.99 -24.46 -10.06
C ASN A 17 13.61 -24.05 -9.52
N ALA A 18 12.83 -25.00 -8.99
CA ALA A 18 11.56 -24.74 -8.33
C ALA A 18 11.75 -23.93 -7.03
N ILE A 19 12.77 -24.26 -6.22
CA ILE A 19 13.13 -23.52 -5.00
C ILE A 19 13.57 -22.09 -5.37
N LYS A 20 14.42 -21.94 -6.38
CA LYS A 20 14.87 -20.63 -6.85
C LYS A 20 13.72 -19.78 -7.41
N SER A 21 12.78 -20.40 -8.14
CA SER A 21 11.58 -19.72 -8.64
C SER A 21 10.60 -19.37 -7.51
N SER A 22 10.52 -20.18 -6.44
CA SER A 22 9.69 -19.88 -5.27
C SER A 22 10.29 -18.75 -4.42
N GLN A 23 11.61 -18.64 -4.31
CA GLN A 23 12.28 -17.50 -3.69
C GLN A 23 12.04 -16.21 -4.48
N ASN A 24 12.22 -16.24 -5.81
CA ASN A 24 11.92 -15.09 -6.66
C ASN A 24 10.42 -14.70 -6.66
N LYS A 25 9.52 -15.66 -6.40
CA LYS A 25 8.09 -15.41 -6.28
C LYS A 25 7.72 -14.81 -4.91
N ALA A 26 8.50 -15.12 -3.87
CA ALA A 26 8.36 -14.52 -2.54
C ALA A 26 8.88 -13.06 -2.50
N GLU A 27 9.87 -12.73 -3.33
CA GLU A 27 10.38 -11.34 -3.47
C GLU A 27 9.47 -10.45 -4.33
N LYS A 28 8.61 -11.03 -5.19
CA LYS A 28 7.67 -10.31 -6.05
C LYS A 28 6.24 -10.35 -5.50
N ARG A 29 6.00 -9.72 -4.34
CA ARG A 29 4.65 -9.61 -3.75
C ARG A 29 3.88 -8.35 -4.19
N GLY A 30 4.40 -7.55 -5.10
CA GLY A 30 3.76 -6.36 -5.63
C GLY A 30 3.37 -6.50 -7.11
N ASP A 31 2.44 -5.68 -7.57
CA ASP A 31 2.14 -5.53 -8.99
C ASP A 31 3.28 -4.78 -9.69
N ASP A 32 4.04 -5.46 -10.53
CA ASP A 32 5.20 -4.92 -11.25
C ASP A 32 4.87 -3.71 -12.17
N ARG A 33 3.60 -3.46 -12.43
CA ARG A 33 3.13 -2.31 -13.21
C ARG A 33 3.24 -1.01 -12.41
N PHE A 34 3.16 -1.10 -11.07
CA PHE A 34 3.27 0.07 -10.21
C PHE A 34 4.71 0.51 -10.05
N TRP A 35 4.88 1.81 -10.14
CA TRP A 35 6.12 2.49 -9.84
C TRP A 35 5.97 3.35 -8.59
N LYS A 36 7.01 3.40 -7.80
CA LYS A 36 7.17 4.33 -6.68
C LYS A 36 8.63 4.81 -6.62
N PRO A 37 8.89 6.06 -6.17
CA PRO A 37 10.25 6.51 -5.98
C PRO A 37 10.91 5.71 -4.85
N GLU A 38 12.07 5.12 -5.11
CA GLU A 38 12.85 4.50 -4.04
C GLU A 38 13.52 5.59 -3.19
N ARG A 39 13.43 5.42 -1.87
CA ARG A 39 14.02 6.36 -0.91
C ARG A 39 15.38 5.87 -0.44
N ASP A 40 16.31 6.78 -0.32
CA ASP A 40 17.63 6.52 0.27
C ASP A 40 17.54 6.27 1.79
N ALA A 41 18.68 5.97 2.42
CA ALA A 41 18.77 5.72 3.85
C ALA A 41 18.33 6.93 4.73
N ASN A 42 18.23 8.12 4.14
CA ASN A 42 17.76 9.34 4.79
C ASN A 42 16.29 9.63 4.49
N GLY A 43 15.59 8.73 3.78
CA GLY A 43 14.20 8.90 3.40
C GLY A 43 13.96 9.85 2.21
N ASN A 44 15.01 10.26 1.48
CA ASN A 44 14.89 11.16 0.35
C ASN A 44 14.82 10.37 -0.96
N ALA A 45 14.06 10.92 -1.92
CA ALA A 45 14.04 10.39 -3.28
C ALA A 45 13.97 11.53 -4.31
N MET A 46 14.47 11.26 -5.51
CA MET A 46 14.35 12.15 -6.65
C MET A 46 14.02 11.35 -7.89
N ALA A 47 13.03 11.82 -8.64
CA ALA A 47 12.67 11.26 -9.93
C ALA A 47 12.04 12.33 -10.83
N VAL A 48 11.96 12.06 -12.13
CA VAL A 48 11.19 12.87 -13.07
C VAL A 48 10.23 11.97 -13.79
N ILE A 49 8.94 12.27 -13.67
CA ILE A 49 7.86 11.52 -14.33
C ILE A 49 7.02 12.45 -15.20
N ARG A 50 6.28 11.89 -16.12
CA ARG A 50 5.29 12.59 -16.92
C ARG A 50 3.95 11.90 -16.73
N PHE A 51 2.95 12.61 -16.24
CA PHE A 51 1.57 12.14 -16.24
C PHE A 51 1.04 12.03 -17.66
N LEU A 52 0.35 10.95 -17.98
CA LEU A 52 -0.16 10.67 -19.30
C LEU A 52 -1.68 10.93 -19.39
N PRO A 53 -2.20 11.32 -20.58
CA PRO A 53 -3.64 11.50 -20.77
C PRO A 53 -4.43 10.20 -20.57
N PRO A 54 -5.77 10.25 -20.56
CA PRO A 54 -6.59 9.05 -20.55
C PRO A 54 -6.46 8.26 -21.86
N ILE A 55 -6.74 6.95 -21.78
CA ILE A 55 -6.77 6.08 -22.98
C ILE A 55 -8.01 6.38 -23.83
N ASP A 56 -9.13 6.66 -23.16
CA ASP A 56 -10.44 6.92 -23.80
C ASP A 56 -10.79 8.40 -23.66
N GLU A 57 -11.46 8.96 -24.66
CA GLU A 57 -11.88 10.38 -24.69
C GLU A 57 -12.82 10.77 -23.54
N ASP A 58 -13.67 9.83 -23.09
CA ASP A 58 -14.65 10.06 -22.02
C ASP A 58 -14.11 9.73 -20.60
N SER A 59 -12.83 9.34 -20.49
CA SER A 59 -12.22 8.95 -19.21
C SER A 59 -11.39 10.09 -18.62
N LEU A 60 -11.23 10.07 -17.29
CA LEU A 60 -10.25 10.92 -16.61
C LEU A 60 -8.85 10.26 -16.68
N PRO A 61 -7.78 11.05 -16.65
CA PRO A 61 -6.40 10.53 -16.64
C PRO A 61 -6.00 9.92 -15.29
N TRP A 62 -6.94 9.77 -14.40
CA TRP A 62 -6.78 9.09 -13.10
C TRP A 62 -8.04 8.35 -12.68
N VAL A 63 -7.87 7.40 -11.79
CA VAL A 63 -8.95 6.82 -10.99
C VAL A 63 -8.72 7.14 -9.53
N GLU A 64 -9.81 7.39 -8.81
CA GLU A 64 -9.81 7.69 -7.39
C GLU A 64 -10.14 6.41 -6.61
N THR A 65 -9.30 6.07 -5.64
CA THR A 65 -9.45 4.82 -4.87
C THR A 65 -9.43 5.10 -3.37
N TYR A 66 -10.27 4.35 -2.66
CA TYR A 66 -10.36 4.39 -1.21
C TYR A 66 -10.09 3.00 -0.64
N ASN A 67 -9.26 2.93 0.38
CA ASN A 67 -8.95 1.69 1.07
C ASN A 67 -8.72 1.92 2.56
N TYR A 68 -8.75 0.84 3.33
CA TYR A 68 -8.46 0.85 4.75
C TYR A 68 -7.28 -0.06 5.07
N PHE A 69 -6.39 0.43 5.90
CA PHE A 69 -5.41 -0.36 6.62
C PHE A 69 -5.49 0.03 8.09
N ILE A 70 -6.12 -0.83 8.90
CA ILE A 70 -6.37 -0.55 10.32
C ILE A 70 -5.78 -1.69 11.14
N PRO A 71 -4.63 -1.47 11.79
CA PRO A 71 -4.08 -2.44 12.74
C PRO A 71 -4.99 -2.60 13.95
N HIS A 72 -5.31 -3.85 14.34
CA HIS A 72 -6.13 -4.14 15.52
C HIS A 72 -5.66 -5.42 16.20
N GLY A 73 -4.95 -5.30 17.33
CA GLY A 73 -4.42 -6.45 18.07
C GLY A 73 -3.54 -7.35 17.21
N ASN A 74 -3.92 -8.63 17.11
CA ASN A 74 -3.23 -9.62 16.27
C ASN A 74 -3.81 -9.72 14.85
N SER A 75 -4.79 -8.88 14.52
CA SER A 75 -5.47 -8.87 13.22
C SER A 75 -5.47 -7.47 12.64
N ASN A 76 -5.39 -7.37 11.31
CA ASN A 76 -5.50 -6.12 10.61
C ASN A 76 -6.79 -6.12 9.77
N TYR A 77 -7.44 -4.96 9.66
CA TYR A 77 -8.47 -4.74 8.65
C TYR A 77 -7.81 -4.10 7.44
N VAL A 78 -7.62 -4.87 6.37
CA VAL A 78 -6.95 -4.43 5.13
C VAL A 78 -7.89 -4.73 3.97
N GLU A 79 -8.66 -3.71 3.53
CA GLU A 79 -9.72 -3.90 2.54
C GLU A 79 -9.86 -2.69 1.62
N LYS A 80 -10.23 -2.97 0.35
CA LYS A 80 -10.68 -1.94 -0.58
C LYS A 80 -12.06 -1.45 -0.15
N SER A 81 -12.24 -0.13 -0.10
CA SER A 81 -13.54 0.45 0.24
C SER A 81 -14.50 0.46 -0.94
N LEU A 82 -15.74 0.05 -0.70
CA LEU A 82 -16.83 0.14 -1.66
C LEU A 82 -17.15 1.58 -2.08
N ARG A 83 -16.69 2.57 -1.31
CA ARG A 83 -16.77 3.97 -1.69
C ARG A 83 -16.09 4.25 -3.04
N THR A 84 -15.02 3.53 -3.37
CA THR A 84 -14.34 3.60 -4.68
C THR A 84 -15.30 3.43 -5.85
N ILE A 85 -16.29 2.57 -5.70
CA ILE A 85 -17.31 2.27 -6.72
C ILE A 85 -18.69 2.91 -6.40
N GLY A 86 -18.68 3.93 -5.53
CA GLY A 86 -19.88 4.70 -5.18
C GLY A 86 -20.93 3.93 -4.36
N LYS A 87 -20.56 2.82 -3.72
CA LYS A 87 -21.46 2.01 -2.89
C LYS A 87 -21.26 2.28 -1.40
N PRO A 88 -22.29 2.04 -0.56
CA PRO A 88 -22.16 2.07 0.90
C PRO A 88 -21.09 1.09 1.38
N ASP A 89 -20.32 1.49 2.39
CA ASP A 89 -19.22 0.72 2.95
C ASP A 89 -19.43 0.50 4.44
N PRO A 90 -19.39 -0.74 4.95
CA PRO A 90 -19.66 -1.03 6.35
C PRO A 90 -18.60 -0.43 7.30
N MET A 91 -17.36 -0.21 6.84
CA MET A 91 -16.33 0.42 7.65
C MET A 91 -16.54 1.94 7.77
N ASP A 92 -17.02 2.60 6.70
CA ASP A 92 -17.41 4.01 6.72
C ASP A 92 -18.58 4.26 7.70
N GLU A 93 -19.55 3.34 7.72
CA GLU A 93 -20.67 3.41 8.67
C GLU A 93 -20.19 3.24 10.10
N TYR A 94 -19.35 2.25 10.37
CA TYR A 94 -18.78 2.03 11.71
C TYR A 94 -17.95 3.22 12.18
N ARG A 95 -17.14 3.79 11.30
CA ARG A 95 -16.37 5.00 11.59
C ARG A 95 -17.28 6.19 11.93
N ARG A 96 -18.38 6.34 11.19
CA ARG A 96 -19.38 7.39 11.45
C ARG A 96 -20.02 7.21 12.83
N GLU A 97 -20.38 5.99 13.21
CA GLU A 97 -20.92 5.67 14.55
C GLU A 97 -19.90 6.00 15.64
N LEU A 98 -18.62 5.69 15.45
CA LEU A 98 -17.57 6.04 16.40
C LEU A 98 -17.48 7.56 16.60
N TYR A 99 -17.54 8.35 15.51
CA TYR A 99 -17.53 9.82 15.60
C TYR A 99 -18.78 10.38 16.30
N GLN A 100 -19.95 9.79 16.05
CA GLN A 100 -21.18 10.21 16.72
C GLN A 100 -21.16 9.93 18.24
N ASN A 101 -20.48 8.88 18.66
CA ASN A 101 -20.36 8.47 20.05
C ASN A 101 -19.19 9.16 20.79
N ALA A 102 -18.26 9.79 20.08
CA ALA A 102 -17.14 10.52 20.65
C ALA A 102 -17.64 11.75 21.43
N LYS A 103 -17.19 11.87 22.70
CA LYS A 103 -17.61 12.95 23.61
C LYS A 103 -16.56 14.05 23.73
N THR A 104 -15.31 13.74 23.39
CA THR A 104 -14.18 14.66 23.52
C THR A 104 -13.47 14.89 22.19
N LYS A 105 -12.71 15.97 22.08
CA LYS A 105 -11.85 16.25 20.92
C LYS A 105 -10.73 15.23 20.81
N GLU A 106 -10.23 14.76 21.93
CA GLU A 106 -9.17 13.74 22.02
C GLU A 106 -9.66 12.41 21.45
N GLU A 107 -10.87 11.95 21.82
CA GLU A 107 -11.49 10.75 21.25
C GLU A 107 -11.69 10.89 19.74
N THR A 108 -12.17 12.05 19.28
CA THR A 108 -12.34 12.35 17.85
C THR A 108 -11.01 12.29 17.10
N ALA A 109 -9.94 12.85 17.68
CA ALA A 109 -8.60 12.82 17.08
C ALA A 109 -8.04 11.38 17.03
N GLU A 110 -8.27 10.59 18.07
CA GLU A 110 -7.86 9.18 18.11
C GLU A 110 -8.59 8.36 17.05
N ILE A 111 -9.92 8.53 16.90
CA ILE A 111 -10.69 7.87 15.85
C ILE A 111 -10.16 8.27 14.46
N SER A 112 -9.91 9.57 14.25
CA SER A 112 -9.37 10.07 12.97
C SER A 112 -8.04 9.40 12.60
N ARG A 113 -7.17 9.20 13.57
CA ARG A 113 -5.86 8.58 13.38
C ARG A 113 -5.98 7.07 13.18
N LYS A 114 -6.75 6.38 14.03
CA LYS A 114 -6.82 4.92 14.06
C LYS A 114 -7.64 4.33 12.91
N PHE A 115 -8.73 5.01 12.52
CA PHE A 115 -9.67 4.55 11.50
C PHE A 115 -9.58 5.40 10.23
N ARG A 116 -8.35 5.82 9.87
CA ARG A 116 -8.13 6.63 8.68
C ARG A 116 -8.43 5.83 7.43
N GLN A 117 -9.21 6.42 6.53
CA GLN A 117 -9.38 5.92 5.16
C GLN A 117 -8.26 6.50 4.30
N ASN A 118 -7.54 5.66 3.61
CA ASN A 118 -6.56 6.08 2.63
C ASN A 118 -7.30 6.50 1.35
N HIS A 119 -6.97 7.67 0.86
CA HIS A 119 -7.51 8.25 -0.35
C HIS A 119 -6.37 8.46 -1.34
N ASN A 120 -6.38 7.72 -2.42
CA ASN A 120 -5.33 7.71 -3.42
C ASN A 120 -5.89 7.88 -4.83
N TYR A 121 -5.03 8.33 -5.71
CA TYR A 121 -5.24 8.43 -7.14
C TYR A 121 -4.27 7.51 -7.86
N ILE A 122 -4.70 6.93 -8.98
CA ILE A 122 -3.84 6.09 -9.83
C ILE A 122 -3.87 6.66 -11.24
N SER A 123 -2.70 6.91 -11.81
CA SER A 123 -2.55 7.40 -13.18
C SER A 123 -1.48 6.60 -13.93
N ASN A 124 -1.58 6.59 -15.25
CA ASN A 124 -0.46 6.22 -16.10
C ASN A 124 0.60 7.32 -16.08
N ILE A 125 1.85 6.93 -15.93
CA ILE A 125 3.00 7.82 -16.03
C ILE A 125 4.05 7.26 -16.97
N LEU A 126 4.79 8.13 -17.63
CA LEU A 126 6.07 7.80 -18.23
C LEU A 126 7.18 8.14 -17.25
N VAL A 127 8.04 7.19 -16.93
CA VAL A 127 9.23 7.43 -16.11
C VAL A 127 10.30 8.08 -16.98
N ILE A 128 10.59 9.37 -16.74
CA ILE A 128 11.59 10.13 -17.53
C ILE A 128 12.98 9.93 -16.94
N LYS A 129 13.08 9.99 -15.58
CA LYS A 129 14.34 9.77 -14.88
C LYS A 129 14.10 9.13 -13.52
N ASP A 130 14.79 8.02 -13.30
CA ASP A 130 14.77 7.27 -12.05
C ASP A 130 16.19 6.88 -11.66
N PRO A 131 16.93 7.71 -10.91
CA PRO A 131 18.31 7.43 -10.57
C PRO A 131 18.52 6.17 -9.74
N ALA A 132 17.51 5.74 -8.96
CA ALA A 132 17.57 4.52 -8.17
C ALA A 132 17.35 3.27 -9.04
N HIS A 133 16.49 3.37 -10.06
CA HIS A 133 16.10 2.31 -10.96
C HIS A 133 16.13 2.76 -12.43
N PRO A 134 17.33 2.96 -13.03
CA PRO A 134 17.46 3.42 -14.42
C PRO A 134 16.76 2.51 -15.44
N GLU A 135 16.53 1.25 -15.11
CA GLU A 135 15.79 0.29 -15.92
C GLU A 135 14.31 0.63 -16.12
N ASN A 136 13.75 1.51 -15.29
CA ASN A 136 12.38 2.02 -15.44
C ASN A 136 12.29 3.19 -16.43
N GLU A 137 13.41 3.87 -16.72
CA GLU A 137 13.40 5.04 -17.59
C GLU A 137 12.88 4.69 -18.99
N GLY A 138 12.02 5.52 -19.53
CA GLY A 138 11.34 5.33 -20.82
C GLY A 138 10.17 4.33 -20.79
N LYS A 139 9.80 3.77 -19.63
CA LYS A 139 8.67 2.85 -19.51
C LYS A 139 7.42 3.54 -18.99
N VAL A 140 6.27 3.08 -19.48
CA VAL A 140 4.97 3.44 -18.91
C VAL A 140 4.70 2.58 -17.70
N LYS A 141 4.31 3.22 -16.60
CA LYS A 141 4.01 2.60 -15.32
C LYS A 141 2.74 3.18 -14.73
N LEU A 142 2.15 2.47 -13.77
CA LEU A 142 1.11 2.98 -12.91
C LEU A 142 1.75 3.69 -11.72
N TYR A 143 1.23 4.85 -11.36
CA TYR A 143 1.66 5.56 -10.18
C TYR A 143 0.47 5.84 -9.26
N ARG A 144 0.57 5.35 -8.02
CA ARG A 144 -0.38 5.65 -6.96
C ARG A 144 0.15 6.83 -6.15
N TYR A 145 -0.67 7.85 -6.00
CA TYR A 145 -0.29 9.07 -5.28
C TYR A 145 -1.45 9.61 -4.46
N GLY A 146 -1.12 10.37 -3.41
CA GLY A 146 -2.10 10.92 -2.50
C GLY A 146 -2.57 12.32 -2.88
N VAL A 147 -3.41 12.86 -2.00
CA VAL A 147 -4.08 14.17 -2.17
C VAL A 147 -3.08 15.31 -2.37
N LYS A 148 -1.90 15.28 -1.75
CA LYS A 148 -0.89 16.35 -1.89
C LYS A 148 -0.37 16.51 -3.32
N ILE A 149 -0.08 15.39 -3.98
CA ILE A 149 0.37 15.41 -5.38
C ILE A 149 -0.80 15.76 -6.28
N PHE A 150 -1.99 15.21 -6.01
CA PHE A 150 -3.20 15.56 -6.74
C PHE A 150 -3.49 17.07 -6.69
N GLN A 151 -3.32 17.68 -5.53
CA GLN A 151 -3.49 19.11 -5.36
C GLN A 151 -2.52 19.93 -6.23
N LYS A 152 -1.24 19.54 -6.29
CA LYS A 152 -0.25 20.16 -7.20
C LYS A 152 -0.65 20.05 -8.68
N ILE A 153 -1.28 18.92 -9.07
CA ILE A 153 -1.83 18.75 -10.41
C ILE A 153 -2.98 19.75 -10.65
N MET A 154 -3.90 19.85 -9.69
CA MET A 154 -5.03 20.78 -9.77
C MET A 154 -4.59 22.25 -9.75
N ASP A 155 -3.62 22.61 -8.91
CA ASP A 155 -3.04 23.95 -8.84
C ASP A 155 -2.43 24.37 -10.20
N LYS A 156 -1.85 23.41 -10.95
CA LYS A 156 -1.29 23.70 -12.28
C LYS A 156 -2.38 23.85 -13.36
N THR A 157 -3.54 23.20 -13.17
CA THR A 157 -4.70 23.34 -14.08
C THR A 157 -5.56 24.54 -13.76
N GLN A 158 -5.60 24.97 -12.50
CA GLN A 158 -6.32 26.15 -12.05
C GLN A 158 -5.36 27.34 -12.06
N VAL A 159 -5.58 28.26 -12.96
CA VAL A 159 -4.75 29.45 -13.08
C VAL A 159 -5.41 30.60 -12.34
N ASP A 160 -4.59 31.32 -11.61
CA ASP A 160 -4.93 32.62 -11.12
C ASP A 160 -4.59 33.65 -12.24
N GLU A 161 -5.57 33.99 -13.05
CA GLU A 161 -5.43 34.98 -14.15
C GLU A 161 -4.84 36.32 -13.66
N ALA A 162 -4.95 36.60 -12.36
CA ALA A 162 -4.39 37.81 -11.76
C ALA A 162 -2.87 37.84 -11.77
N PHE A 163 -2.21 36.67 -11.85
CA PHE A 163 -0.75 36.58 -11.94
C PHE A 163 -0.23 36.34 -13.36
N GLY A 164 -1.11 36.27 -14.36
CA GLY A 164 -0.73 36.14 -15.76
C GLY A 164 -0.19 34.75 -16.13
N ASP A 165 -0.44 33.76 -15.30
CA ASP A 165 -0.09 32.37 -15.58
C ASP A 165 -1.08 31.77 -16.59
N GLU A 166 -0.62 30.96 -17.53
CA GLU A 166 -1.50 30.21 -18.43
C GLU A 166 -1.86 28.86 -17.83
N PRO A 167 -3.18 28.42 -17.94
CA PRO A 167 -3.58 27.09 -17.51
C PRO A 167 -2.81 26.02 -18.27
N GLY A 168 -2.23 25.10 -17.53
CA GLY A 168 -1.46 24.01 -18.10
C GLY A 168 -2.14 22.66 -17.85
N ASN A 169 -2.54 21.96 -18.91
CA ASN A 169 -2.94 20.57 -18.78
C ASN A 169 -1.68 19.68 -18.68
N VAL A 170 -1.34 19.28 -17.45
CA VAL A 170 -0.16 18.45 -17.19
C VAL A 170 -0.21 17.09 -17.88
N PHE A 171 -1.41 16.63 -18.25
CA PHE A 171 -1.64 15.34 -18.93
C PHE A 171 -1.57 15.45 -20.46
N ASP A 172 -1.33 16.60 -21.02
CA ASP A 172 -1.31 16.79 -22.49
C ASP A 172 -0.07 16.16 -23.12
N TRP A 173 -0.25 15.47 -24.27
CA TRP A 173 0.85 14.86 -25.03
C TRP A 173 1.85 15.88 -25.56
N PHE A 174 1.34 17.02 -26.03
CA PHE A 174 2.10 18.01 -26.78
C PHE A 174 2.49 19.23 -25.95
N ASN A 175 1.68 19.58 -24.95
CA ASN A 175 1.87 20.75 -24.11
C ASN A 175 1.72 20.48 -22.61
N GLY A 176 1.95 19.25 -22.18
CA GLY A 176 1.93 18.92 -20.76
C GLY A 176 3.28 19.21 -20.07
N ALA A 177 3.41 18.88 -18.80
CA ALA A 177 4.60 19.19 -18.00
C ALA A 177 5.17 17.98 -17.27
N ASN A 178 6.50 17.88 -17.24
CA ASN A 178 7.18 16.86 -16.45
C ASN A 178 7.11 17.23 -14.96
N PHE A 179 6.79 16.26 -14.12
CA PHE A 179 6.79 16.41 -12.67
C PHE A 179 8.16 16.04 -12.11
N LYS A 180 8.87 17.03 -11.58
CA LYS A 180 10.14 16.87 -10.87
C LYS A 180 9.84 16.52 -9.43
N MET A 181 9.87 15.24 -9.11
CA MET A 181 9.61 14.74 -7.77
C MET A 181 10.85 14.90 -6.91
N LYS A 182 10.69 15.54 -5.75
CA LYS A 182 11.69 15.66 -4.70
C LYS A 182 11.01 15.30 -3.39
N VAL A 183 11.24 14.08 -2.95
CA VAL A 183 10.76 13.60 -1.66
C VAL A 183 11.82 13.89 -0.61
N THR A 184 11.40 14.44 0.51
CA THR A 184 12.23 14.61 1.71
C THR A 184 11.50 14.02 2.90
N GLU A 185 12.24 13.41 3.83
CA GLU A 185 11.64 12.93 5.06
C GLU A 185 11.49 14.09 6.06
N VAL A 186 10.32 14.22 6.67
CA VAL A 186 10.03 15.18 7.73
C VAL A 186 9.42 14.48 8.94
N GLY A 187 9.64 15.04 10.14
CA GLY A 187 9.19 14.48 11.40
C GLY A 187 10.34 14.02 12.28
N ASP A 188 10.02 13.64 13.51
CA ASP A 188 10.98 13.21 14.54
C ASP A 188 10.70 11.79 15.00
N GLY A 189 11.76 11.02 15.24
CA GLY A 189 11.70 9.69 15.85
C GLY A 189 10.88 8.69 15.04
N SER A 190 9.78 8.22 15.61
CA SER A 190 8.87 7.25 15.00
C SER A 190 7.78 7.89 14.10
N GLN A 191 7.72 9.22 14.01
CA GLN A 191 6.73 9.95 13.21
C GLN A 191 7.40 10.60 11.99
N ARG A 192 8.06 9.80 11.17
CA ARG A 192 8.67 10.25 9.92
C ARG A 192 7.73 9.95 8.76
N PHE A 193 7.57 10.92 7.89
CA PHE A 193 6.71 10.79 6.70
C PHE A 193 7.31 11.52 5.50
N PRO A 194 7.00 11.04 4.27
CA PRO A 194 7.46 11.67 3.05
C PRO A 194 6.80 13.04 2.86
N ASN A 195 7.59 14.02 2.48
CA ASN A 195 7.14 15.36 2.14
C ASN A 195 7.45 15.65 0.68
N TYR A 196 6.42 16.08 -0.07
CA TYR A 196 6.48 16.39 -1.49
C TYR A 196 6.45 17.90 -1.79
N ASP A 197 6.59 18.78 -0.79
CA ASP A 197 6.44 20.23 -0.95
C ASP A 197 7.41 20.80 -1.97
N ARG A 198 8.62 20.23 -2.05
CA ARG A 198 9.67 20.62 -2.99
C ARG A 198 9.49 20.07 -4.41
N SER A 199 8.49 19.25 -4.62
CA SER A 199 8.17 18.72 -5.95
C SER A 199 7.42 19.76 -6.76
N GLU A 200 7.76 19.88 -8.04
CA GLU A 200 7.24 20.94 -8.92
C GLU A 200 7.06 20.46 -10.36
N PHE A 201 6.17 21.07 -11.10
CA PHE A 201 6.07 20.87 -12.54
C PHE A 201 7.12 21.71 -13.26
N ALA A 202 7.73 21.12 -14.28
CA ALA A 202 8.61 21.84 -15.22
C ALA A 202 7.79 22.71 -16.18
N SER A 203 8.47 23.44 -17.04
CA SER A 203 7.84 24.12 -18.18
C SER A 203 7.17 23.10 -19.10
N CYS A 204 6.08 23.50 -19.74
CA CYS A 204 5.35 22.70 -20.69
C CYS A 204 6.25 22.31 -21.88
N SER A 205 6.10 21.07 -22.34
CA SER A 205 6.84 20.52 -23.49
C SER A 205 6.12 19.29 -24.02
N PRO A 206 6.32 18.90 -25.30
CA PRO A 206 5.85 17.60 -25.79
C PRO A 206 6.53 16.45 -25.04
N VAL A 207 5.86 15.30 -24.97
CA VAL A 207 6.41 14.06 -24.38
C VAL A 207 7.56 13.53 -25.22
N GLY A 208 7.45 13.65 -26.53
CA GLY A 208 8.42 13.19 -27.51
C GLY A 208 7.96 13.51 -28.92
N THR A 209 8.52 12.85 -29.90
CA THR A 209 8.07 12.87 -31.31
C THR A 209 6.75 12.11 -31.46
N ASP A 210 6.06 12.29 -32.59
CA ASP A 210 4.79 11.61 -32.88
C ASP A 210 4.91 10.08 -32.78
N ASP A 211 6.01 9.51 -33.32
CA ASP A 211 6.25 8.06 -33.24
C ASP A 211 6.49 7.57 -31.81
N GLU A 212 7.21 8.35 -31.01
CA GLU A 212 7.42 8.05 -29.58
C GLU A 212 6.11 8.14 -28.79
N ILE A 213 5.27 9.14 -29.05
CA ILE A 213 3.95 9.29 -28.44
C ILE A 213 3.08 8.06 -28.72
N VAL A 214 3.04 7.60 -29.97
CA VAL A 214 2.29 6.38 -30.33
C VAL A 214 2.86 5.15 -29.62
N ALA A 215 4.17 5.02 -29.52
CA ALA A 215 4.82 3.90 -28.82
C ALA A 215 4.53 3.92 -27.31
N ILE A 216 4.47 5.10 -26.69
CA ILE A 216 4.11 5.29 -25.28
C ILE A 216 2.62 4.96 -25.07
N ALA A 217 1.73 5.46 -25.93
CA ALA A 217 0.29 5.23 -25.81
C ALA A 217 -0.05 3.73 -25.86
N ASN A 218 0.65 2.95 -26.69
CA ASN A 218 0.47 1.50 -26.77
C ASN A 218 0.93 0.73 -25.51
N GLN A 219 1.66 1.35 -24.57
CA GLN A 219 2.10 0.75 -23.33
C GLN A 219 1.20 1.11 -22.14
N MET A 220 0.20 1.98 -22.33
CA MET A 220 -0.66 2.43 -21.24
C MET A 220 -1.52 1.31 -20.68
N HIS A 221 -1.75 1.37 -19.38
CA HIS A 221 -2.56 0.41 -18.64
C HIS A 221 -4.00 0.89 -18.53
N ASP A 222 -4.96 -0.02 -18.60
CA ASP A 222 -6.36 0.30 -18.38
C ASP A 222 -6.62 0.57 -16.88
N LEU A 223 -7.01 1.80 -16.57
CA LEU A 223 -7.30 2.21 -15.19
C LEU A 223 -8.67 1.73 -14.70
N LYS A 224 -9.57 1.31 -15.60
CA LYS A 224 -10.92 0.84 -15.25
C LYS A 224 -10.89 -0.41 -14.37
N GLU A 225 -9.82 -1.21 -14.44
CA GLU A 225 -9.65 -2.40 -13.59
C GLU A 225 -9.65 -2.07 -12.09
N PHE A 226 -9.20 -0.87 -11.69
CA PHE A 226 -9.14 -0.47 -10.29
C PHE A 226 -10.49 -0.05 -9.71
N VAL A 227 -11.47 0.18 -10.56
CA VAL A 227 -12.86 0.55 -10.21
C VAL A 227 -13.88 -0.48 -10.69
N ASP A 228 -13.45 -1.62 -11.22
CA ASP A 228 -14.35 -2.71 -11.61
C ASP A 228 -15.00 -3.31 -10.37
N PRO A 229 -16.36 -3.31 -10.28
CA PRO A 229 -17.08 -3.87 -9.14
C PRO A 229 -16.74 -5.34 -8.81
N ASN A 230 -16.29 -6.11 -9.79
CA ASN A 230 -15.90 -7.51 -9.59
C ASN A 230 -14.62 -7.66 -8.75
N ASN A 231 -13.82 -6.59 -8.62
CA ASN A 231 -12.58 -6.57 -7.84
C ASN A 231 -12.80 -6.11 -6.38
N PHE A 232 -14.06 -6.04 -5.94
CA PHE A 232 -14.42 -5.63 -4.58
C PHE A 232 -15.24 -6.74 -3.90
N LYS A 233 -14.97 -6.94 -2.62
CA LYS A 233 -15.80 -7.78 -1.76
C LYS A 233 -17.18 -7.15 -1.60
N SER A 234 -18.20 -7.98 -1.39
CA SER A 234 -19.55 -7.49 -1.13
C SER A 234 -19.66 -6.75 0.21
N TYR A 235 -20.70 -5.97 0.38
CA TYR A 235 -20.98 -5.28 1.65
C TYR A 235 -21.05 -6.26 2.83
N ASP A 236 -21.72 -7.41 2.65
CA ASP A 236 -21.89 -8.40 3.71
C ASP A 236 -20.57 -9.08 4.09
N GLU A 237 -19.72 -9.40 3.12
CA GLU A 237 -18.37 -9.93 3.36
C GLU A 237 -17.50 -8.93 4.12
N LEU A 238 -17.47 -7.66 3.70
CA LEU A 238 -16.71 -6.61 4.40
C LEU A 238 -17.23 -6.38 5.82
N LYS A 239 -18.54 -6.44 6.01
CA LYS A 239 -19.18 -6.35 7.33
C LYS A 239 -18.76 -7.51 8.23
N GLU A 240 -18.75 -8.72 7.70
CA GLU A 240 -18.33 -9.91 8.44
C GLU A 240 -16.83 -9.82 8.85
N ILE A 241 -15.94 -9.40 7.93
CA ILE A 241 -14.53 -9.17 8.21
C ILE A 241 -14.37 -8.10 9.29
N ARG A 242 -15.06 -6.96 9.17
CA ARG A 242 -15.06 -5.89 10.15
C ARG A 242 -15.48 -6.40 11.54
N ASP A 243 -16.63 -7.07 11.62
CA ASP A 243 -17.19 -7.55 12.89
C ASP A 243 -16.26 -8.58 13.55
N ARG A 244 -15.61 -9.42 12.75
CA ARG A 244 -14.59 -10.38 13.21
C ARG A 244 -13.34 -9.67 13.75
N VAL A 245 -12.79 -8.72 13.00
CA VAL A 245 -11.56 -8.01 13.40
C VAL A 245 -11.77 -7.16 14.66
N PHE A 246 -12.88 -6.45 14.74
CA PHE A 246 -13.16 -5.54 15.87
C PHE A 246 -13.98 -6.18 16.98
N GLY A 247 -14.30 -7.48 16.90
CA GLY A 247 -15.07 -8.20 17.91
C GLY A 247 -16.49 -7.67 18.08
N LEU A 248 -17.17 -7.29 17.00
CA LEU A 248 -18.51 -6.74 17.02
C LEU A 248 -19.58 -7.83 16.89
N GLY A 249 -20.79 -7.57 17.38
CA GLY A 249 -21.95 -8.46 17.20
C GLY A 249 -21.75 -9.85 17.83
N ASN A 250 -21.98 -10.92 17.03
CA ASN A 250 -21.89 -12.29 17.51
C ASN A 250 -20.45 -12.74 17.82
N TYR A 251 -19.44 -12.10 17.23
CA TYR A 251 -18.03 -12.39 17.51
C TYR A 251 -17.61 -11.96 18.91
N ALA A 252 -18.18 -10.87 19.46
CA ALA A 252 -17.96 -10.44 20.85
C ALA A 252 -18.45 -11.49 21.86
N LYS A 253 -19.57 -12.16 21.57
CA LYS A 253 -20.10 -13.25 22.42
C LYS A 253 -19.26 -14.52 22.35
N ALA A 254 -18.73 -14.86 21.17
CA ALA A 254 -17.87 -16.04 20.99
C ALA A 254 -16.55 -15.88 21.75
N GLN A 255 -15.91 -14.72 21.74
CA GLN A 255 -14.69 -14.47 22.53
C GLN A 255 -14.92 -14.59 24.03
N GLN A 256 -16.02 -14.03 24.55
CA GLN A 256 -16.37 -14.17 25.98
C GLN A 256 -16.61 -15.61 26.41
N THR A 257 -17.16 -16.46 25.52
CA THR A 257 -17.35 -17.89 25.84
C THR A 257 -16.03 -18.67 25.82
N PHE A 258 -15.05 -18.30 25.01
CA PHE A 258 -13.72 -18.93 25.02
C PHE A 258 -12.88 -18.50 26.25
N GLU A 259 -13.01 -17.25 26.71
CA GLU A 259 -12.33 -16.78 27.94
C GLU A 259 -12.96 -17.33 29.22
N SER A 260 -14.25 -17.66 29.20
CA SER A 260 -14.98 -18.22 30.35
C SER A 260 -14.95 -19.74 30.39
N ALA A 261 -14.42 -20.45 29.44
CA ALA A 261 -14.25 -21.90 29.48
C ALA A 261 -13.16 -22.27 30.50
N PRO A 262 -13.42 -23.15 31.49
CA PRO A 262 -12.43 -23.54 32.48
C PRO A 262 -11.27 -24.23 31.73
N ARG A 263 -10.08 -23.64 31.85
CA ARG A 263 -8.84 -24.18 31.30
C ARG A 263 -8.63 -25.57 31.94
N ALA A 264 -8.86 -26.63 31.16
CA ALA A 264 -8.59 -27.98 31.60
C ALA A 264 -7.11 -28.03 32.06
N GLN A 265 -6.90 -28.32 33.33
CA GLN A 265 -5.58 -28.52 33.90
C GLN A 265 -4.96 -29.72 33.17
N GLN A 266 -4.06 -29.45 32.22
CA GLN A 266 -3.19 -30.49 31.69
C GLN A 266 -2.30 -30.96 32.85
N ALA A 267 -2.47 -32.22 33.21
CA ALA A 267 -1.61 -32.91 34.18
C ALA A 267 -0.16 -32.79 33.70
N LYS A 268 0.70 -32.26 34.56
CA LYS A 268 2.15 -32.25 34.35
C LYS A 268 2.63 -33.69 34.30
N PRO A 269 3.36 -34.12 33.26
CA PRO A 269 4.11 -35.38 33.35
C PRO A 269 5.22 -35.18 34.37
N SER A 270 5.26 -36.07 35.38
CA SER A 270 6.35 -36.17 36.34
C SER A 270 7.55 -36.82 35.63
N TYR A 271 8.59 -36.04 35.42
CA TYR A 271 9.91 -36.57 35.09
C TYR A 271 10.78 -36.51 36.34
N GLU A 272 11.36 -37.67 36.70
CA GLU A 272 12.37 -37.78 37.74
C GLU A 272 13.63 -37.02 37.33
N GLU A 273 14.20 -36.28 38.31
CA GLU A 273 15.45 -35.56 38.16
C GLU A 273 16.65 -36.54 38.09
N GLU A 274 17.28 -36.66 36.94
CA GLU A 274 18.65 -37.12 36.85
C GLU A 274 19.60 -35.90 36.89
N LYS A 275 20.44 -35.89 37.93
CA LYS A 275 21.50 -34.90 38.13
C LYS A 275 22.59 -35.10 37.08
N VAL A 276 22.85 -34.12 36.23
CA VAL A 276 24.11 -34.02 35.51
C VAL A 276 24.67 -32.59 35.63
N ASN A 277 25.96 -32.55 35.95
CA ASN A 277 26.76 -31.42 36.37
C ASN A 277 26.93 -30.31 35.33
N ASP A 278 26.95 -29.13 35.86
CA ASP A 278 27.84 -27.95 35.63
C ASP A 278 28.63 -27.87 34.33
N PHE A 279 28.16 -26.99 33.43
CA PHE A 279 29.01 -26.13 32.59
C PHE A 279 28.25 -24.84 32.29
N GLY A 280 28.80 -23.70 32.76
CA GLY A 280 28.24 -22.40 32.63
C GLY A 280 28.18 -21.90 31.17
N VAL A 281 27.01 -21.47 30.77
CA VAL A 281 26.81 -20.56 29.62
C VAL A 281 25.81 -19.52 30.02
N ALA A 282 26.21 -18.27 29.79
CA ALA A 282 25.49 -17.06 30.14
C ALA A 282 24.07 -17.03 29.56
N THR A 283 23.09 -16.80 30.42
CA THR A 283 21.71 -16.55 30.05
C THR A 283 21.58 -15.15 29.44
N ALA A 284 21.34 -15.07 28.14
CA ALA A 284 20.82 -13.87 27.53
C ALA A 284 19.34 -13.73 27.93
N SER A 285 19.04 -12.81 28.81
CA SER A 285 17.66 -12.40 29.11
C SER A 285 17.04 -11.82 27.86
N ALA A 286 16.09 -12.53 27.25
CA ALA A 286 15.20 -11.97 26.27
C ALA A 286 14.29 -10.97 26.96
N MET A 287 14.59 -9.69 26.83
CA MET A 287 13.61 -8.62 27.07
C MET A 287 12.51 -8.76 26.03
N VAL A 288 11.33 -9.16 26.46
CA VAL A 288 10.11 -8.96 25.71
C VAL A 288 9.84 -7.46 25.73
N ALA A 289 10.28 -6.76 24.70
CA ALA A 289 9.86 -5.41 24.42
C ALA A 289 8.41 -5.47 23.95
N THR A 290 7.49 -5.10 24.82
CA THR A 290 6.14 -4.69 24.43
C THR A 290 6.28 -3.44 23.58
N ALA A 291 6.40 -3.61 22.29
CA ALA A 291 6.31 -2.51 21.33
C ALA A 291 4.86 -2.04 21.30
N THR A 292 4.55 -1.02 22.07
CA THR A 292 3.41 -0.14 21.79
C THR A 292 3.76 0.61 20.50
N ALA A 293 3.43 -0.01 19.37
CA ALA A 293 3.56 0.62 18.07
C ALA A 293 2.51 1.72 17.96
N SER A 294 2.90 2.94 18.29
CA SER A 294 2.22 4.13 17.80
C SER A 294 2.52 4.20 16.30
N ALA A 295 1.53 3.87 15.47
CA ALA A 295 1.65 3.86 14.03
C ALA A 295 1.96 5.26 13.50
N PRO A 296 3.00 5.45 12.69
CA PRO A 296 3.36 6.72 12.07
C PRO A 296 2.58 6.88 10.76
N TRP A 297 1.32 7.30 10.83
CA TRP A 297 0.39 7.22 9.69
C TRP A 297 -0.03 8.57 9.11
N ASP A 298 0.78 9.60 9.24
CA ASP A 298 0.47 10.91 8.64
C ASP A 298 1.04 11.15 7.24
N GLY A 299 1.65 10.13 6.65
CA GLY A 299 2.19 10.11 5.29
C GLY A 299 1.58 8.99 4.45
N GLY A 300 0.28 9.07 4.12
CA GLY A 300 -0.48 7.98 3.53
C GLY A 300 -0.18 7.60 2.07
N ASP A 301 0.94 8.06 1.50
CA ASP A 301 1.21 7.90 0.07
C ASP A 301 2.10 6.68 -0.26
N ASP A 302 2.72 6.00 0.73
CA ASP A 302 3.72 4.97 0.50
C ASP A 302 3.34 3.55 0.99
N ILE A 303 2.07 3.33 1.34
CA ILE A 303 1.63 2.00 1.73
C ILE A 303 1.41 1.17 0.47
N ASP A 304 2.18 0.11 0.31
CA ASP A 304 1.92 -0.92 -0.70
C ASP A 304 0.73 -1.77 -0.27
N PHE A 305 -0.46 -1.21 -0.52
CA PHE A 305 -1.73 -1.80 -0.13
C PHE A 305 -1.97 -3.16 -0.82
N ASP A 306 -1.52 -3.31 -2.05
CA ASP A 306 -1.72 -4.55 -2.81
C ASP A 306 -0.85 -5.69 -2.25
N SER A 307 0.36 -5.39 -1.79
CA SER A 307 1.18 -6.36 -1.04
C SER A 307 0.48 -6.79 0.27
N MET A 308 -0.11 -5.85 0.98
CA MET A 308 -0.80 -6.13 2.26
C MET A 308 -2.09 -6.93 2.07
N LEU A 309 -2.85 -6.67 1.01
CA LEU A 309 -4.03 -7.48 0.67
C LEU A 309 -3.66 -8.94 0.43
N ASN A 310 -2.60 -9.17 -0.34
CA ASN A 310 -2.13 -10.52 -0.66
C ASN A 310 -1.60 -11.28 0.56
N GLU A 311 -1.13 -10.59 1.61
CA GLU A 311 -0.71 -11.21 2.87
C GLU A 311 -1.88 -11.65 3.75
N VAL A 312 -3.02 -10.98 3.65
CA VAL A 312 -4.22 -11.31 4.46
C VAL A 312 -5.02 -12.44 3.83
N GLU A 313 -4.93 -12.65 2.52
CA GLU A 313 -5.64 -13.70 1.77
C GLU A 313 -4.83 -15.03 1.70
N ALA A 314 -3.59 -15.07 2.18
CA ALA A 314 -2.72 -16.27 2.22
C ALA A 314 -2.74 -16.93 3.60
#